data_220fe64cba323f63591046a97fdd2dfc
#
_entry.id   220fe64cba323f63591046a97fdd2dfc
#
_cell.length_a   1.000
_cell.length_b   1.000
_cell.length_c   1.000
_cell.angle_alpha   90.00
_cell.angle_beta   90.00
_cell.angle_gamma   90.00
#
_symmetry.space_group_name_H-M   'P 1'
#
loop_
_entity.id
_entity.type
_entity.pdbx_description
1 polymer ?
#
loop_
_entity_poly.entity_id
_entity_poly.type
_entity_poly.pdbx_seq_one_letter_code
_entity_poly.pdbx_strand_id
1 'polypeptide(L)'
;MSTHSPTSSDAGRAVKTAPVACWDSVSGQAVTAWERQLLNEWLSDAFGYYAIQLGHYGRIAGLAGNRCSERYAIERGDVHVQPSQPDEDGVRRLDVGDFSVLPFSSDSLDLVILPHTLDEHPDPHGVLREAYRVLRAEGRMIILGFNPFSLWGLQAKFQSGQRFGVYRNMPHPPLHISRLKDWIELLNCDVMQGKYACYTPYVTQDKWLNRSLWLDKAGDRWWGFAGAVYALLVVKRVYSPTLVGLIDEKKASKKWVVQPAARTDNSTQSPQ
;
A
#
# COMPACT_ATOMS: atom_id res chain seq x y z
N MET A 1 -13.21 -59.42 12.04
CA MET A 1 -13.91 -58.17 11.74
C MET A 1 -13.25 -57.05 12.56
N SER A 2 -12.26 -56.41 12.00
CA SER A 2 -11.52 -55.34 12.65
C SER A 2 -11.78 -54.07 11.87
N THR A 3 -12.50 -53.16 12.49
CA THR A 3 -12.83 -51.83 11.95
C THR A 3 -11.67 -50.91 12.21
N HIS A 4 -10.94 -50.52 11.15
CA HIS A 4 -10.00 -49.43 11.18
C HIS A 4 -10.77 -48.11 11.04
N SER A 5 -10.72 -47.27 12.09
CA SER A 5 -11.10 -45.86 12.04
C SER A 5 -9.94 -45.07 11.50
N PRO A 6 -10.14 -44.14 10.54
CA PRO A 6 -9.07 -43.21 10.12
C PRO A 6 -8.91 -42.10 11.15
N THR A 7 -7.71 -41.99 11.71
CA THR A 7 -7.26 -40.87 12.54
C THR A 7 -7.21 -39.61 11.75
N SER A 8 -8.12 -38.70 12.07
CA SER A 8 -8.09 -37.27 11.62
C SER A 8 -7.02 -36.53 12.42
N SER A 9 -5.83 -36.34 11.84
CA SER A 9 -4.81 -35.49 12.39
C SER A 9 -3.99 -34.84 11.25
N ASP A 10 -4.60 -33.89 10.56
CA ASP A 10 -3.85 -32.90 9.77
C ASP A 10 -4.71 -31.66 9.46
N ALA A 11 -5.38 -31.15 10.49
CA ALA A 11 -6.07 -29.87 10.39
C ALA A 11 -5.46 -28.93 11.42
N GLY A 12 -4.74 -27.91 10.97
CA GLY A 12 -4.33 -26.82 11.84
C GLY A 12 -2.82 -26.60 11.95
N ARG A 13 -2.11 -26.53 10.84
CA ARG A 13 -0.80 -25.87 10.87
C ARG A 13 -1.05 -24.36 10.98
N ALA A 14 -1.33 -23.90 12.22
CA ALA A 14 -1.38 -22.48 12.53
C ALA A 14 -0.12 -21.81 11.94
N VAL A 15 -0.33 -20.90 11.02
CA VAL A 15 0.74 -20.03 10.49
C VAL A 15 1.26 -19.25 11.70
N LYS A 16 2.41 -19.68 12.24
CA LYS A 16 3.07 -18.98 13.33
C LYS A 16 3.44 -17.60 12.78
N THR A 17 2.70 -16.59 13.20
CA THR A 17 3.11 -15.19 13.09
C THR A 17 4.57 -15.09 13.51
N ALA A 18 5.37 -14.26 12.84
CA ALA A 18 6.79 -14.07 13.15
C ALA A 18 6.96 -13.85 14.66
N PRO A 19 7.94 -14.48 15.32
CA PRO A 19 8.05 -14.33 16.77
C PRO A 19 8.20 -12.87 17.08
N VAL A 20 7.32 -12.38 17.93
CA VAL A 20 7.30 -11.05 18.57
C VAL A 20 8.71 -10.61 19.02
N ALA A 21 9.56 -11.58 19.35
CA ALA A 21 10.91 -11.37 19.88
C ALA A 21 11.89 -10.56 18.99
N CYS A 22 11.71 -10.49 17.67
CA CYS A 22 12.63 -9.68 16.84
C CYS A 22 12.24 -8.20 16.81
N TRP A 23 10.95 -7.90 16.92
CA TRP A 23 10.44 -6.54 17.00
C TRP A 23 10.65 -5.90 18.36
N ASP A 24 10.75 -6.71 19.42
CA ASP A 24 11.08 -6.27 20.78
C ASP A 24 12.57 -5.94 20.94
N SER A 25 13.42 -6.30 19.98
CA SER A 25 14.82 -5.91 19.97
C SER A 25 14.97 -4.39 19.82
N VAL A 26 16.09 -3.86 20.28
CA VAL A 26 16.42 -2.43 20.15
C VAL A 26 16.34 -1.96 18.68
N SER A 27 16.87 -2.77 17.76
CA SER A 27 16.75 -2.48 16.32
C SER A 27 15.32 -2.52 15.83
N GLY A 28 14.51 -3.47 16.28
CA GLY A 28 13.08 -3.56 15.94
C GLY A 28 12.27 -2.38 16.45
N GLN A 29 12.57 -1.91 17.67
CA GLN A 29 11.94 -0.72 18.23
C GLN A 29 12.32 0.54 17.46
N ALA A 30 13.59 0.68 17.04
CA ALA A 30 14.05 1.81 16.23
C ALA A 30 13.33 1.84 14.86
N VAL A 31 13.16 0.68 14.19
CA VAL A 31 12.37 0.57 12.97
C VAL A 31 10.94 1.02 13.21
N THR A 32 10.28 0.46 14.22
CA THR A 32 8.88 0.79 14.55
C THR A 32 8.69 2.29 14.84
N ALA A 33 9.64 2.91 15.53
CA ALA A 33 9.60 4.35 15.82
C ALA A 33 9.70 5.18 14.53
N TRP A 34 10.63 4.82 13.64
CA TRP A 34 10.78 5.50 12.36
C TRP A 34 9.54 5.32 11.47
N GLU A 35 9.00 4.12 11.39
CA GLU A 35 7.80 3.82 10.59
C GLU A 35 6.59 4.62 11.08
N ARG A 36 6.37 4.71 12.39
CA ARG A 36 5.30 5.53 12.97
C ARG A 36 5.48 7.00 12.62
N GLN A 37 6.68 7.53 12.74
CA GLN A 37 6.97 8.91 12.37
C GLN A 37 6.71 9.17 10.89
N LEU A 38 7.17 8.27 10.01
CA LEU A 38 6.98 8.37 8.57
C LEU A 38 5.51 8.30 8.19
N LEU A 39 4.76 7.36 8.75
CA LEU A 39 3.33 7.23 8.49
C LEU A 39 2.57 8.47 8.95
N ASN A 40 2.88 9.04 10.12
CA ASN A 40 2.30 10.30 10.56
C ASN A 40 2.59 11.44 9.58
N GLU A 41 3.81 11.52 9.04
CA GLU A 41 4.17 12.53 8.02
C GLU A 41 3.37 12.34 6.73
N TRP A 42 3.32 11.12 6.19
CA TRP A 42 2.70 10.84 4.88
C TRP A 42 1.17 10.79 4.92
N LEU A 43 0.61 10.51 6.10
CA LEU A 43 -0.84 10.37 6.29
C LEU A 43 -1.52 11.63 6.81
N SER A 44 -0.76 12.65 7.25
CA SER A 44 -1.33 13.92 7.74
C SER A 44 -2.28 14.57 6.72
N ASP A 45 -1.98 14.41 5.43
CA ASP A 45 -2.74 14.94 4.30
C ASP A 45 -3.53 13.84 3.54
N ALA A 46 -3.65 12.66 4.11
CA ALA A 46 -4.42 11.58 3.49
C ALA A 46 -5.91 11.75 3.84
N PHE A 47 -6.69 12.14 2.85
CA PHE A 47 -8.14 12.26 2.95
C PHE A 47 -8.81 11.12 2.18
N GLY A 48 -9.94 10.66 2.66
CA GLY A 48 -10.74 9.66 1.98
C GLY A 48 -11.87 9.15 2.84
N TYR A 49 -12.65 8.24 2.29
CA TYR A 49 -13.70 7.55 3.01
C TYR A 49 -13.17 6.31 3.73
N TYR A 50 -12.43 5.47 3.00
CA TYR A 50 -12.02 4.16 3.47
C TYR A 50 -10.51 3.99 3.48
N ALA A 51 -9.96 3.63 4.62
CA ALA A 51 -8.56 3.27 4.77
C ALA A 51 -8.42 1.90 5.42
N ILE A 52 -7.49 1.09 4.89
CA ILE A 52 -7.16 -0.20 5.50
C ILE A 52 -5.67 -0.33 5.77
N GLN A 53 -5.34 -1.10 6.79
CA GLN A 53 -4.00 -1.59 7.07
C GLN A 53 -4.02 -3.11 7.13
N LEU A 54 -3.14 -3.76 6.38
CA LEU A 54 -3.03 -5.23 6.34
C LEU A 54 -1.91 -5.71 7.26
N GLY A 55 -2.28 -6.24 8.40
CA GLY A 55 -1.36 -6.77 9.41
C GLY A 55 -0.67 -5.71 10.28
N HIS A 56 -0.08 -6.18 11.37
CA HIS A 56 0.79 -5.41 12.28
C HIS A 56 0.17 -4.16 12.91
N TYR A 57 -1.16 -4.06 12.97
CA TYR A 57 -1.80 -2.87 13.56
C TYR A 57 -1.43 -2.65 15.02
N GLY A 58 -1.33 -3.71 15.83
CA GLY A 58 -0.90 -3.60 17.24
C GLY A 58 0.52 -3.04 17.42
N ARG A 59 1.39 -3.18 16.41
CA ARG A 59 2.75 -2.64 16.41
C ARG A 59 2.84 -1.26 15.77
N ILE A 60 2.19 -1.09 14.64
CA ILE A 60 2.19 0.14 13.85
C ILE A 60 0.75 0.58 13.65
N ALA A 61 0.28 1.49 14.48
CA ALA A 61 -1.05 2.08 14.34
C ALA A 61 -1.05 3.15 13.21
N GLY A 62 -0.75 2.72 11.99
CA GLY A 62 -0.65 3.63 10.84
C GLY A 62 -1.96 4.34 10.50
N LEU A 63 -3.08 3.76 10.90
CA LEU A 63 -4.40 4.33 10.65
C LEU A 63 -4.79 5.44 11.63
N ALA A 64 -4.12 5.59 12.79
CA ALA A 64 -4.48 6.59 13.79
C ALA A 64 -4.30 8.04 13.29
N GLY A 65 -3.30 8.29 12.44
CA GLY A 65 -2.93 9.63 11.96
C GLY A 65 -3.65 10.12 10.71
N ASN A 66 -4.48 9.29 10.04
CA ASN A 66 -5.14 9.69 8.82
C ASN A 66 -6.53 10.33 9.04
N ARG A 67 -7.05 11.00 8.03
CA ARG A 67 -8.35 11.70 8.05
C ARG A 67 -9.44 10.95 7.27
N CYS A 68 -9.30 9.63 7.11
CA CYS A 68 -10.35 8.81 6.52
C CYS A 68 -11.47 8.55 7.52
N SER A 69 -12.72 8.55 7.04
CA SER A 69 -13.90 8.39 7.88
C SER A 69 -14.01 6.99 8.47
N GLU A 70 -13.77 5.96 7.65
CA GLU A 70 -13.85 4.56 8.04
C GLU A 70 -12.46 3.93 7.92
N ARG A 71 -12.00 3.31 9.01
CA ARG A 71 -10.65 2.76 9.13
C ARG A 71 -10.71 1.32 9.61
N TYR A 72 -10.05 0.42 8.87
CA TYR A 72 -10.06 -1.01 9.18
C TYR A 72 -8.63 -1.55 9.31
N ALA A 73 -8.34 -2.16 10.43
CA ALA A 73 -7.15 -2.99 10.62
C ALA A 73 -7.51 -4.44 10.29
N ILE A 74 -6.87 -4.97 9.26
CA ILE A 74 -7.10 -6.33 8.78
C ILE A 74 -5.97 -7.21 9.31
N GLU A 75 -6.33 -8.22 10.08
CA GLU A 75 -5.36 -9.19 10.59
C GLU A 75 -5.63 -10.58 9.99
N ARG A 76 -4.62 -11.43 9.98
CA ARG A 76 -4.79 -12.81 9.55
C ARG A 76 -5.27 -13.65 10.71
N GLY A 77 -6.45 -14.25 10.59
CA GLY A 77 -7.06 -15.06 11.63
C GLY A 77 -8.24 -15.86 11.13
N ASP A 78 -9.02 -16.36 12.06
CA ASP A 78 -10.30 -16.97 11.74
C ASP A 78 -11.22 -15.88 11.14
N VAL A 79 -11.86 -16.22 10.02
CA VAL A 79 -12.67 -15.24 9.27
C VAL A 79 -13.86 -14.80 10.09
N HIS A 80 -13.84 -13.55 10.52
CA HIS A 80 -14.96 -12.86 11.14
C HIS A 80 -15.57 -11.87 10.16
N VAL A 81 -16.77 -12.17 9.67
CA VAL A 81 -17.46 -11.35 8.65
C VAL A 81 -17.87 -9.98 9.17
N GLN A 82 -17.99 -9.82 10.48
CA GLN A 82 -18.40 -8.54 11.08
C GLN A 82 -17.18 -7.84 11.70
N PRO A 83 -16.93 -6.58 11.32
CA PRO A 83 -15.91 -5.76 11.95
C PRO A 83 -16.20 -5.58 13.44
N SER A 84 -15.14 -5.50 14.25
CA SER A 84 -15.25 -5.15 15.67
C SER A 84 -15.86 -3.75 15.87
N GLN A 85 -16.26 -3.43 17.08
CA GLN A 85 -16.51 -2.04 17.47
C GLN A 85 -15.20 -1.24 17.27
N PRO A 86 -15.32 0.06 16.92
CA PRO A 86 -14.16 0.95 16.80
C PRO A 86 -13.38 1.00 18.14
N ASP A 87 -12.07 0.99 18.05
CA ASP A 87 -11.19 1.24 19.20
C ASP A 87 -11.13 2.76 19.55
N GLU A 88 -10.26 3.12 20.50
CA GLU A 88 -10.07 4.52 20.95
C GLU A 88 -9.64 5.44 19.80
N ASP A 89 -8.94 4.91 18.80
CA ASP A 89 -8.53 5.61 17.60
C ASP A 89 -9.60 5.60 16.49
N GLY A 90 -10.76 4.99 16.74
CA GLY A 90 -11.85 4.84 15.78
C GLY A 90 -11.55 3.82 14.67
N VAL A 91 -10.65 2.89 14.91
CA VAL A 91 -10.27 1.82 13.95
C VAL A 91 -11.03 0.55 14.29
N ARG A 92 -11.60 -0.08 13.26
CA ARG A 92 -12.29 -1.37 13.38
C ARG A 92 -11.36 -2.50 12.98
N ARG A 93 -11.42 -3.62 13.67
CA ARG A 93 -10.64 -4.81 13.34
C ARG A 93 -11.48 -5.81 12.59
N LEU A 94 -10.86 -6.42 11.59
CA LEU A 94 -11.46 -7.45 10.78
C LEU A 94 -10.43 -8.55 10.54
N ASP A 95 -10.80 -9.81 10.82
CA ASP A 95 -9.95 -10.96 10.57
C ASP A 95 -10.29 -11.60 9.23
N VAL A 96 -9.24 -11.86 8.43
CA VAL A 96 -9.34 -12.52 7.13
C VAL A 96 -8.43 -13.74 7.09
N GLY A 97 -8.82 -14.77 6.33
CA GLY A 97 -8.01 -15.99 6.17
C GLY A 97 -6.74 -15.72 5.35
N ASP A 98 -6.83 -14.83 4.35
CA ASP A 98 -5.73 -14.53 3.43
C ASP A 98 -5.81 -13.08 2.93
N PHE A 99 -4.67 -12.38 2.90
CA PHE A 99 -4.59 -11.02 2.37
C PHE A 99 -4.65 -10.94 0.84
N SER A 100 -4.52 -12.07 0.14
CA SER A 100 -4.72 -12.14 -1.31
C SER A 100 -6.19 -12.13 -1.74
N VAL A 101 -7.12 -12.20 -0.77
CA VAL A 101 -8.57 -12.13 -1.00
C VAL A 101 -9.21 -11.27 0.09
N LEU A 102 -9.48 -10.01 -0.24
CA LEU A 102 -10.04 -9.04 0.70
C LEU A 102 -11.56 -8.89 0.51
N PRO A 103 -12.33 -8.75 1.59
CA PRO A 103 -13.79 -8.62 1.54
C PRO A 103 -14.24 -7.19 1.17
N PHE A 104 -13.55 -6.56 0.22
CA PHE A 104 -13.86 -5.22 -0.27
C PHE A 104 -14.11 -5.24 -1.77
N SER A 105 -15.00 -4.39 -2.22
CA SER A 105 -15.27 -4.21 -3.65
C SER A 105 -14.05 -3.64 -4.37
N SER A 106 -13.95 -3.88 -5.69
CA SER A 106 -12.93 -3.21 -6.50
C SER A 106 -13.13 -1.70 -6.48
N ASP A 107 -12.03 -0.95 -6.53
CA ASP A 107 -12.03 0.52 -6.62
C ASP A 107 -12.79 1.23 -5.48
N SER A 108 -12.78 0.66 -4.27
CA SER A 108 -13.57 1.17 -3.13
C SER A 108 -12.75 1.87 -2.04
N LEU A 109 -11.43 1.64 -2.00
CA LEU A 109 -10.57 2.12 -0.92
C LEU A 109 -9.71 3.31 -1.37
N ASP A 110 -9.56 4.28 -0.49
CA ASP A 110 -8.73 5.47 -0.70
C ASP A 110 -7.27 5.25 -0.31
N LEU A 111 -7.06 4.44 0.73
CA LEU A 111 -5.75 4.20 1.32
C LEU A 111 -5.59 2.73 1.72
N VAL A 112 -4.46 2.15 1.33
CA VAL A 112 -4.03 0.80 1.74
C VAL A 112 -2.63 0.89 2.32
N ILE A 113 -2.43 0.38 3.54
CA ILE A 113 -1.12 0.34 4.21
C ILE A 113 -0.69 -1.12 4.34
N LEU A 114 0.51 -1.44 3.85
CA LEU A 114 1.12 -2.78 3.84
C LEU A 114 2.42 -2.77 4.69
N PRO A 115 2.34 -2.81 6.03
CA PRO A 115 3.52 -2.80 6.88
C PRO A 115 4.14 -4.20 6.94
N HIS A 116 5.20 -4.45 6.20
CA HIS A 116 5.89 -5.76 6.10
C HIS A 116 5.00 -6.92 5.64
N THR A 117 3.79 -6.63 5.22
CA THR A 117 2.81 -7.64 4.78
C THR A 117 3.34 -8.46 3.61
N LEU A 118 4.04 -7.81 2.67
CA LEU A 118 4.63 -8.49 1.51
C LEU A 118 5.83 -9.37 1.89
N ASP A 119 6.56 -9.03 2.95
CA ASP A 119 7.70 -9.81 3.42
C ASP A 119 7.27 -11.10 4.14
N GLU A 120 6.11 -11.08 4.78
CA GLU A 120 5.61 -12.17 5.62
C GLU A 120 4.57 -13.06 4.93
N HIS A 121 4.06 -12.64 3.77
CA HIS A 121 3.04 -13.41 3.04
C HIS A 121 3.68 -14.37 2.03
N PRO A 122 3.22 -15.63 1.92
CA PRO A 122 3.76 -16.62 0.97
C PRO A 122 3.64 -16.19 -0.49
N ASP A 123 2.56 -15.47 -0.84
CA ASP A 123 2.33 -14.89 -2.17
C ASP A 123 2.26 -13.35 -2.11
N PRO A 124 3.39 -12.65 -2.07
CA PRO A 124 3.41 -11.19 -2.03
C PRO A 124 2.84 -10.54 -3.28
N HIS A 125 2.97 -11.20 -4.44
CA HIS A 125 2.40 -10.69 -5.68
C HIS A 125 0.87 -10.74 -5.68
N GLY A 126 0.29 -11.81 -5.14
CA GLY A 126 -1.17 -11.92 -4.96
C GLY A 126 -1.71 -10.83 -4.04
N VAL A 127 -1.04 -10.57 -2.90
CA VAL A 127 -1.40 -9.48 -1.97
C VAL A 127 -1.33 -8.12 -2.64
N LEU A 128 -0.25 -7.83 -3.38
CA LEU A 128 -0.09 -6.55 -4.07
C LEU A 128 -1.18 -6.34 -5.13
N ARG A 129 -1.50 -7.39 -5.91
CA ARG A 129 -2.57 -7.36 -6.91
C ARG A 129 -3.94 -7.14 -6.27
N GLU A 130 -4.19 -7.75 -5.12
CA GLU A 130 -5.46 -7.58 -4.40
C GLU A 130 -5.56 -6.18 -3.79
N ALA A 131 -4.48 -5.65 -3.22
CA ALA A 131 -4.40 -4.27 -2.75
C ALA A 131 -4.67 -3.28 -3.90
N TYR A 132 -4.12 -3.54 -5.10
CA TYR A 132 -4.43 -2.76 -6.30
C TYR A 132 -5.90 -2.85 -6.72
N ARG A 133 -6.50 -4.07 -6.68
CA ARG A 133 -7.90 -4.28 -7.05
C ARG A 133 -8.86 -3.44 -6.22
N VAL A 134 -8.66 -3.43 -4.90
CA VAL A 134 -9.54 -2.71 -3.97
C VAL A 134 -9.29 -1.21 -3.94
N LEU A 135 -8.08 -0.76 -4.33
CA LEU A 135 -7.69 0.64 -4.35
C LEU A 135 -8.38 1.37 -5.51
N ARG A 136 -9.01 2.51 -5.24
CA ARG A 136 -9.65 3.33 -6.28
C ARG A 136 -8.61 4.08 -7.13
N ALA A 137 -9.07 4.66 -8.24
CA ALA A 137 -8.26 5.59 -9.03
C ALA A 137 -7.77 6.75 -8.17
N GLU A 138 -6.48 7.14 -8.31
CA GLU A 138 -5.77 8.13 -7.50
C GLU A 138 -5.70 7.78 -6.00
N GLY A 139 -6.11 6.58 -5.61
CA GLY A 139 -5.92 6.04 -4.26
C GLY A 139 -4.43 5.82 -3.95
N ARG A 140 -4.09 5.87 -2.67
CA ARG A 140 -2.71 5.76 -2.18
C ARG A 140 -2.45 4.40 -1.54
N MET A 141 -1.29 3.82 -1.83
CA MET A 141 -0.80 2.61 -1.18
C MET A 141 0.56 2.91 -0.55
N ILE A 142 0.73 2.54 0.72
CA ILE A 142 2.00 2.66 1.43
C ILE A 142 2.53 1.26 1.69
N ILE A 143 3.74 0.99 1.22
CA ILE A 143 4.41 -0.30 1.36
C ILE A 143 5.64 -0.10 2.22
N LEU A 144 5.73 -0.82 3.34
CA LEU A 144 6.91 -0.91 4.19
C LEU A 144 7.50 -2.30 4.04
N GLY A 145 8.82 -2.38 3.90
CA GLY A 145 9.49 -3.68 3.73
C GLY A 145 10.96 -3.66 4.11
N PHE A 146 11.55 -4.85 4.22
CA PHE A 146 12.96 -5.03 4.51
C PHE A 146 13.80 -5.07 3.25
N ASN A 147 14.96 -4.40 3.31
CA ASN A 147 15.89 -4.34 2.21
C ASN A 147 16.97 -5.42 2.32
N PRO A 148 17.02 -6.39 1.40
CA PRO A 148 18.03 -7.44 1.41
C PRO A 148 19.46 -6.94 1.13
N PHE A 149 19.60 -5.75 0.53
CA PHE A 149 20.90 -5.12 0.24
C PHE A 149 21.42 -4.24 1.39
N SER A 150 20.87 -4.38 2.57
CA SER A 150 21.30 -3.67 3.77
C SER A 150 22.36 -4.42 4.55
N LEU A 151 22.93 -3.75 5.57
CA LEU A 151 23.80 -4.42 6.55
C LEU A 151 23.10 -5.58 7.25
N TRP A 152 21.78 -5.49 7.48
CA TRP A 152 20.99 -6.57 8.08
C TRP A 152 20.90 -7.78 7.14
N GLY A 153 20.68 -7.55 5.85
CA GLY A 153 20.68 -8.62 4.86
C GLY A 153 22.07 -9.27 4.71
N LEU A 154 23.13 -8.48 4.80
CA LEU A 154 24.49 -8.98 4.79
C LEU A 154 24.80 -9.84 6.02
N GLN A 155 24.43 -9.34 7.23
CA GLN A 155 24.58 -10.12 8.47
C GLN A 155 23.79 -11.44 8.40
N ALA A 156 22.57 -11.44 7.84
CA ALA A 156 21.77 -12.64 7.66
C ALA A 156 22.46 -13.68 6.77
N LYS A 157 23.18 -13.25 5.73
CA LYS A 157 23.94 -14.16 4.86
C LYS A 157 25.14 -14.80 5.57
N PHE A 158 25.84 -14.05 6.43
CA PHE A 158 27.01 -14.56 7.15
C PHE A 158 26.65 -15.41 8.37
N GLN A 159 25.50 -15.18 9.01
CA GLN A 159 25.10 -15.89 10.23
C GLN A 159 24.10 -17.02 9.99
N SER A 160 24.33 -17.85 8.97
CA SER A 160 23.51 -19.04 8.65
C SER A 160 22.19 -18.77 7.89
N GLY A 161 22.21 -17.82 6.97
CA GLY A 161 21.12 -17.64 6.01
C GLY A 161 19.89 -16.92 6.57
N GLN A 162 18.73 -17.21 6.01
CA GLN A 162 17.44 -16.53 6.28
C GLN A 162 16.92 -16.56 7.73
N ARG A 163 17.65 -17.20 8.66
CA ARG A 163 17.22 -17.40 10.04
C ARG A 163 17.72 -16.37 11.04
N PHE A 164 18.24 -15.23 10.57
CA PHE A 164 18.79 -14.19 11.43
C PHE A 164 17.85 -13.00 11.58
N GLY A 165 17.67 -12.54 12.84
CA GLY A 165 16.89 -11.34 13.16
C GLY A 165 15.47 -11.37 12.58
N VAL A 166 15.10 -10.31 11.89
CA VAL A 166 13.78 -10.14 11.25
C VAL A 166 13.52 -11.11 10.10
N TYR A 167 14.58 -11.62 9.46
CA TYR A 167 14.48 -12.57 8.32
C TYR A 167 14.21 -14.02 8.73
N ARG A 168 14.19 -14.31 10.04
CA ARG A 168 14.14 -15.70 10.56
C ARG A 168 12.90 -16.48 10.14
N ASN A 169 11.77 -15.82 10.02
CA ASN A 169 10.48 -16.48 9.80
C ASN A 169 9.79 -16.05 8.50
N MET A 170 10.50 -15.39 7.63
CA MET A 170 9.95 -15.05 6.33
C MET A 170 9.75 -16.31 5.49
N PRO A 171 8.60 -16.47 4.81
CA PRO A 171 8.30 -17.62 3.97
C PRO A 171 9.14 -17.67 2.70
N HIS A 172 9.68 -16.52 2.28
CA HIS A 172 10.51 -16.34 1.10
C HIS A 172 11.67 -15.38 1.40
N PRO A 173 12.70 -15.31 0.54
CA PRO A 173 13.74 -14.27 0.63
C PRO A 173 13.11 -12.88 0.56
N PRO A 174 13.64 -11.88 1.31
CA PRO A 174 13.17 -10.51 1.25
C PRO A 174 13.08 -9.99 -0.19
N LEU A 175 12.02 -9.27 -0.49
CA LEU A 175 11.80 -8.74 -1.83
C LEU A 175 12.81 -7.66 -2.17
N HIS A 176 13.45 -7.81 -3.34
CA HIS A 176 14.25 -6.72 -3.89
C HIS A 176 13.34 -5.57 -4.33
N ILE A 177 13.70 -4.36 -3.94
CA ILE A 177 12.91 -3.18 -4.26
C ILE A 177 12.76 -2.95 -5.77
N SER A 178 13.76 -3.35 -6.59
CA SER A 178 13.66 -3.31 -8.05
C SER A 178 12.50 -4.19 -8.54
N ARG A 179 12.43 -5.44 -8.05
CA ARG A 179 11.35 -6.35 -8.41
C ARG A 179 9.98 -5.84 -7.95
N LEU A 180 9.92 -5.23 -6.76
CA LEU A 180 8.69 -4.61 -6.28
C LEU A 180 8.27 -3.44 -7.17
N LYS A 181 9.22 -2.59 -7.58
CA LYS A 181 8.95 -1.49 -8.52
C LYS A 181 8.47 -1.99 -9.88
N ASP A 182 9.07 -3.05 -10.41
CA ASP A 182 8.60 -3.68 -11.65
C ASP A 182 7.13 -4.15 -11.54
N TRP A 183 6.76 -4.74 -10.39
CA TRP A 183 5.37 -5.15 -10.15
C TRP A 183 4.41 -3.96 -10.02
N ILE A 184 4.84 -2.90 -9.36
CA ILE A 184 4.06 -1.66 -9.20
C ILE A 184 3.80 -1.03 -10.58
N GLU A 185 4.82 -0.98 -11.44
CA GLU A 185 4.72 -0.46 -12.80
C GLU A 185 3.78 -1.31 -13.67
N LEU A 186 3.88 -2.64 -13.60
CA LEU A 186 2.97 -3.56 -14.29
C LEU A 186 1.51 -3.39 -13.89
N LEU A 187 1.24 -2.92 -12.68
CA LEU A 187 -0.09 -2.60 -12.17
C LEU A 187 -0.55 -1.17 -12.52
N ASN A 188 0.18 -0.43 -13.37
CA ASN A 188 -0.09 0.98 -13.69
C ASN A 188 -0.16 1.87 -12.45
N CYS A 189 0.77 1.65 -11.51
CA CYS A 189 0.92 2.48 -10.34
C CYS A 189 2.23 3.27 -10.42
N ASP A 190 2.20 4.51 -9.93
CA ASP A 190 3.38 5.38 -9.84
C ASP A 190 3.94 5.42 -8.42
N VAL A 191 5.25 5.26 -8.30
CA VAL A 191 5.95 5.49 -7.03
C VAL A 191 6.19 6.99 -6.87
N MET A 192 5.45 7.62 -5.97
CA MET A 192 5.55 9.07 -5.71
C MET A 192 6.73 9.42 -4.80
N GLN A 193 6.96 8.61 -3.78
CA GLN A 193 8.03 8.81 -2.81
C GLN A 193 8.60 7.47 -2.35
N GLY A 194 9.89 7.49 -2.02
CA GLY A 194 10.58 6.37 -1.39
C GLY A 194 11.54 6.89 -0.33
N LYS A 195 11.53 6.28 0.84
CA LYS A 195 12.47 6.57 1.94
C LYS A 195 13.09 5.28 2.45
N TYR A 196 14.32 5.38 2.91
CA TYR A 196 15.06 4.28 3.56
C TYR A 196 15.46 4.71 4.95
N ALA A 197 15.67 3.73 5.84
CA ALA A 197 16.16 4.00 7.19
C ALA A 197 16.90 2.81 7.78
N CYS A 198 17.43 3.03 9.01
CA CYS A 198 18.13 2.02 9.79
C CYS A 198 19.37 1.48 9.06
N TYR A 199 20.36 2.36 8.89
CA TYR A 199 21.66 2.02 8.28
C TYR A 199 22.61 1.33 9.26
N THR A 200 22.25 1.30 10.54
CA THR A 200 23.02 0.63 11.58
C THR A 200 22.95 -0.90 11.45
N PRO A 201 23.98 -1.66 11.88
CA PRO A 201 23.88 -3.10 11.97
C PRO A 201 22.74 -3.55 12.88
N TYR A 202 22.17 -4.74 12.64
CA TYR A 202 21.16 -5.30 13.56
C TYR A 202 21.82 -5.62 14.92
N VAL A 203 21.31 -5.00 15.96
CA VAL A 203 21.80 -5.14 17.34
C VAL A 203 20.65 -5.41 18.31
N THR A 204 20.94 -6.19 19.34
CA THR A 204 19.98 -6.54 20.39
C THR A 204 20.22 -5.73 21.68
N GLN A 205 21.31 -4.97 21.76
CA GLN A 205 21.72 -4.21 22.95
C GLN A 205 21.85 -2.71 22.66
N ASP A 206 21.31 -1.86 23.52
CA ASP A 206 21.33 -0.40 23.41
C ASP A 206 22.70 0.23 23.24
N LYS A 207 23.72 -0.32 23.91
CA LYS A 207 25.10 0.21 23.87
C LYS A 207 25.66 0.26 22.45
N TRP A 208 25.32 -0.72 21.63
CA TRP A 208 25.79 -0.80 20.24
C TRP A 208 25.00 0.11 19.31
N LEU A 209 23.69 0.28 19.57
CA LEU A 209 22.88 1.19 18.77
C LEU A 209 23.38 2.63 18.90
N ASN A 210 23.54 3.12 20.14
CA ASN A 210 24.04 4.47 20.40
C ASN A 210 25.40 4.75 19.76
N ARG A 211 26.27 3.74 19.69
CA ARG A 211 27.59 3.86 19.09
C ARG A 211 27.54 3.93 17.57
N SER A 212 26.48 3.44 16.96
CA SER A 212 26.30 3.37 15.50
C SER A 212 25.34 4.40 14.92
N LEU A 213 24.71 5.25 15.75
CA LEU A 213 23.77 6.31 15.29
C LEU A 213 24.36 7.29 14.28
N TRP A 214 25.68 7.48 14.27
CA TRP A 214 26.34 8.29 13.26
C TRP A 214 26.23 7.67 11.86
N LEU A 215 26.08 6.33 11.77
CA LEU A 215 25.88 5.62 10.49
C LEU A 215 24.54 5.96 9.87
N ASP A 216 23.49 6.23 10.65
CA ASP A 216 22.19 6.64 10.10
C ASP A 216 22.30 7.99 9.41
N LYS A 217 23.00 8.96 10.01
CA LYS A 217 23.25 10.28 9.38
C LYS A 217 24.17 10.21 8.16
N ALA A 218 25.17 9.33 8.21
CA ALA A 218 26.09 9.10 7.09
C ALA A 218 25.42 8.29 5.97
N GLY A 219 24.62 7.28 6.34
CA GLY A 219 23.93 6.38 5.41
C GLY A 219 22.92 7.12 4.55
N ASP A 220 22.10 7.97 5.14
CA ASP A 220 21.11 8.79 4.43
C ASP A 220 21.77 9.71 3.39
N ARG A 221 23.00 10.19 3.67
CA ARG A 221 23.72 11.10 2.79
C ARG A 221 24.53 10.39 1.69
N TRP A 222 25.16 9.23 2.00
CA TRP A 222 26.16 8.59 1.13
C TRP A 222 25.68 7.27 0.52
N TRP A 223 24.80 6.52 1.19
CA TRP A 223 24.31 5.21 0.79
C TRP A 223 22.79 5.06 0.94
N GLY A 224 22.05 6.06 0.48
CA GLY A 224 20.60 6.14 0.65
C GLY A 224 19.81 4.86 0.30
N PHE A 225 20.37 3.96 -0.52
CA PHE A 225 19.76 2.68 -0.88
C PHE A 225 20.08 1.52 0.07
N ALA A 226 20.99 1.69 1.03
CA ALA A 226 21.49 0.60 1.90
C ALA A 226 20.78 0.54 3.28
N GLY A 227 19.73 1.32 3.50
CA GLY A 227 18.92 1.25 4.72
C GLY A 227 18.29 -0.13 4.89
N ALA A 228 18.15 -0.59 6.14
CA ALA A 228 17.59 -1.92 6.45
C ALA A 228 16.11 -2.04 6.11
N VAL A 229 15.38 -0.92 6.18
CA VAL A 229 13.97 -0.83 5.83
C VAL A 229 13.75 0.22 4.76
N TYR A 230 12.72 0.00 3.96
CA TYR A 230 12.25 0.97 2.98
C TYR A 230 10.76 1.23 3.16
N ALA A 231 10.35 2.40 2.73
CA ALA A 231 8.95 2.77 2.57
C ALA A 231 8.72 3.32 1.17
N LEU A 232 7.63 2.92 0.52
CA LEU A 232 7.18 3.43 -0.77
C LEU A 232 5.77 3.99 -0.63
N LEU A 233 5.58 5.21 -1.11
CA LEU A 233 4.26 5.81 -1.34
C LEU A 233 3.93 5.65 -2.82
N VAL A 234 2.89 4.90 -3.10
CA VAL A 234 2.44 4.52 -4.44
C VAL A 234 1.05 5.06 -4.68
N VAL A 235 0.77 5.50 -5.90
CA VAL A 235 -0.55 5.99 -6.33
C VAL A 235 -1.02 5.18 -7.54
N LYS A 236 -2.28 4.73 -7.50
CA LYS A 236 -2.93 4.04 -8.62
C LYS A 236 -3.32 5.06 -9.68
N ARG A 237 -2.67 5.02 -10.85
CA ARG A 237 -3.03 5.88 -11.98
C ARG A 237 -4.02 5.20 -12.90
N VAL A 238 -5.12 5.87 -13.18
CA VAL A 238 -6.05 5.47 -14.23
C VAL A 238 -5.94 6.49 -15.34
N TYR A 239 -5.24 6.10 -16.40
CA TYR A 239 -5.16 6.92 -17.62
C TYR A 239 -6.52 6.89 -18.31
N SER A 240 -7.35 7.91 -18.08
CA SER A 240 -8.49 8.16 -18.94
C SER A 240 -7.95 8.67 -20.28
N PRO A 241 -8.21 7.99 -21.41
CA PRO A 241 -7.84 8.53 -22.70
C PRO A 241 -8.60 9.84 -22.92
N THR A 242 -7.90 10.95 -22.83
CA THR A 242 -8.46 12.24 -23.26
C THR A 242 -8.60 12.14 -24.76
N LEU A 243 -9.82 11.90 -25.24
CA LEU A 243 -10.14 12.06 -26.65
C LEU A 243 -9.94 13.54 -27.01
N VAL A 244 -8.73 13.89 -27.40
CA VAL A 244 -8.47 15.13 -28.10
C VAL A 244 -9.11 14.93 -29.47
N GLY A 245 -10.40 15.24 -29.57
CA GLY A 245 -11.07 15.33 -30.86
C GLY A 245 -10.36 16.40 -31.66
N LEU A 246 -9.85 16.05 -32.82
CA LEU A 246 -9.51 17.04 -33.85
C LEU A 246 -10.80 17.83 -34.09
N ILE A 247 -10.89 19.03 -33.56
CA ILE A 247 -11.93 19.99 -33.96
C ILE A 247 -11.62 20.30 -35.41
N ASP A 248 -12.38 19.67 -36.33
CA ASP A 248 -12.32 19.96 -37.74
C ASP A 248 -12.84 21.39 -37.93
N GLU A 249 -11.94 22.37 -37.98
CA GLU A 249 -12.24 23.79 -38.23
C GLU A 249 -12.87 24.05 -39.62
N LYS A 250 -13.13 23.01 -40.40
CA LYS A 250 -13.69 23.12 -41.77
C LYS A 250 -15.21 23.28 -41.84
N LYS A 251 -15.95 23.42 -40.74
CA LYS A 251 -17.40 23.63 -40.77
C LYS A 251 -17.92 25.01 -40.33
N ALA A 252 -17.07 26.00 -40.23
CA ALA A 252 -17.48 27.36 -39.90
C ALA A 252 -17.62 28.29 -41.12
N SER A 253 -18.03 27.81 -42.28
CA SER A 253 -18.45 28.68 -43.37
C SER A 253 -19.85 28.34 -43.89
N LYS A 254 -20.85 28.33 -43.01
CA LYS A 254 -22.23 28.51 -43.47
C LYS A 254 -22.42 30.01 -43.77
N LYS A 255 -22.27 30.36 -45.06
CA LYS A 255 -22.72 31.68 -45.58
C LYS A 255 -24.23 31.81 -45.25
N TRP A 256 -24.54 32.76 -44.43
CA TRP A 256 -25.90 33.20 -44.25
C TRP A 256 -26.35 33.86 -45.54
N VAL A 257 -27.20 33.19 -46.31
CA VAL A 257 -27.91 33.81 -47.41
C VAL A 257 -29.06 34.60 -46.82
N VAL A 258 -28.89 35.93 -46.78
CA VAL A 258 -30.00 36.83 -46.44
C VAL A 258 -30.94 36.82 -47.62
N GLN A 259 -32.14 36.24 -47.47
CA GLN A 259 -33.21 36.42 -48.41
C GLN A 259 -33.80 37.80 -48.21
N PRO A 260 -33.89 38.65 -49.27
CA PRO A 260 -34.58 39.92 -49.19
C PRO A 260 -36.09 39.70 -48.98
N ALA A 261 -36.64 40.43 -48.03
CA ALA A 261 -38.08 40.45 -47.77
C ALA A 261 -38.85 40.94 -48.99
N ALA A 262 -39.81 40.16 -49.47
CA ALA A 262 -40.70 40.59 -50.52
C ALA A 262 -41.51 41.81 -50.09
N ARG A 263 -41.50 42.82 -50.93
CA ARG A 263 -42.25 44.05 -50.74
C ARG A 263 -43.72 43.79 -51.16
N THR A 264 -44.65 43.83 -50.25
CA THR A 264 -46.07 43.78 -50.50
C THR A 264 -46.53 45.14 -50.99
N ASP A 265 -46.84 45.24 -52.26
CA ASP A 265 -47.52 46.44 -52.82
C ASP A 265 -49.00 46.34 -52.41
N ASN A 266 -49.39 47.32 -51.60
CA ASN A 266 -50.77 47.55 -51.27
C ASN A 266 -51.35 48.53 -52.30
N SER A 267 -52.00 48.03 -53.30
CA SER A 267 -52.82 48.82 -54.19
C SER A 267 -54.22 48.97 -53.63
N THR A 268 -54.50 50.13 -53.16
CA THR A 268 -55.83 50.65 -52.75
C THR A 268 -56.75 50.71 -53.96
N GLN A 269 -57.88 50.04 -53.96
CA GLN A 269 -59.04 50.36 -54.80
C GLN A 269 -60.21 50.79 -53.91
N SER A 270 -60.66 52.01 -54.08
CA SER A 270 -61.89 52.58 -53.49
C SER A 270 -63.08 52.22 -54.37
N PRO A 271 -64.24 52.06 -53.78
CA PRO A 271 -65.51 51.77 -54.52
C PRO A 271 -66.32 53.04 -54.86
N GLN A 272 -67.09 52.95 -55.89
CA GLN A 272 -68.28 53.71 -56.10
C GLN A 272 -69.46 52.97 -55.49
#